data_da7f1bd402cff2bb90884615fc903716
#
_entry.id   da7f1bd402cff2bb90884615fc903716
#
_cell.length_a   1.000
_cell.length_b   1.000
_cell.length_c   1.000
_cell.angle_alpha   90.00
_cell.angle_beta   90.00
_cell.angle_gamma   90.00
#
_symmetry.space_group_name_H-M   'P 1'
#
loop_
_entity.id
_entity.type
_entity.pdbx_description
1 polymer ?
#
loop_
_entity_poly.entity_id
_entity_poly.type
_entity_poly.pdbx_seq_one_letter_code
_entity_poly.pdbx_strand_id
1 'polypeptide(L)'
;MPDIKYKSIYLKDYTPPPFLINNVYLVFKLSPTKTRVITKIEFRPNETSSDKTFFLFGLNLKLITATINKQKIHLTLTKDGLTCKVPNEPFIWESEIEICPKNNTTLDGLYMSNGMYSTQCEPEGFRKITYYPDRPDIMAIFHVRIESDKPVLLSNGNLVRSGNGFVE
;
A
#
# COMPACT_ATOMS: atom_id res chain seq x y z
N MET A 1 6.35 23.21 -24.13
CA MET A 1 6.23 22.05 -23.22
C MET A 1 7.64 21.72 -22.76
N PRO A 2 7.92 21.54 -21.48
CA PRO A 2 9.26 21.13 -21.07
C PRO A 2 9.54 19.73 -21.65
N ASP A 3 10.72 19.57 -22.28
CA ASP A 3 11.19 18.28 -22.79
C ASP A 3 11.32 17.31 -21.62
N ILE A 4 10.34 16.40 -21.46
CA ILE A 4 10.43 15.29 -20.51
C ILE A 4 11.49 14.35 -21.09
N LYS A 5 12.72 14.45 -20.62
CA LYS A 5 13.77 13.47 -20.93
C LYS A 5 13.42 12.17 -20.21
N TYR A 6 12.80 11.25 -20.92
CA TYR A 6 12.61 9.89 -20.42
C TYR A 6 13.98 9.23 -20.22
N LYS A 7 14.26 8.81 -18.99
CA LYS A 7 15.46 8.04 -18.68
C LYS A 7 15.25 6.61 -19.16
N SER A 8 16.11 6.13 -20.06
CA SER A 8 16.07 4.71 -20.46
C SER A 8 16.36 3.81 -19.26
N ILE A 9 15.55 2.78 -19.10
CA ILE A 9 15.72 1.73 -18.08
C ILE A 9 16.21 0.49 -18.81
N TYR A 10 17.32 -0.08 -18.36
CA TYR A 10 17.94 -1.26 -18.99
C TYR A 10 17.78 -2.48 -18.08
N LEU A 11 17.51 -3.64 -18.67
CA LEU A 11 17.39 -4.90 -17.94
C LEU A 11 18.63 -5.24 -17.11
N LYS A 12 19.81 -4.86 -17.57
CA LYS A 12 21.08 -5.05 -16.83
C LYS A 12 21.13 -4.29 -15.50
N ASP A 13 20.30 -3.25 -15.34
CA ASP A 13 20.24 -2.41 -14.14
C ASP A 13 19.18 -2.94 -13.15
N TYR A 14 18.51 -4.06 -13.48
CA TYR A 14 17.55 -4.69 -12.58
C TYR A 14 18.23 -5.20 -11.32
N THR A 15 17.65 -4.88 -10.18
CA THR A 15 18.05 -5.38 -8.87
C THR A 15 16.85 -6.03 -8.18
N PRO A 16 17.01 -7.25 -7.64
CA PRO A 16 15.94 -7.90 -6.88
C PRO A 16 15.50 -7.02 -5.69
N PRO A 17 14.22 -7.07 -5.30
CA PRO A 17 13.74 -6.32 -4.15
C PRO A 17 14.47 -6.77 -2.87
N PRO A 18 14.82 -5.84 -1.96
CA PRO A 18 15.55 -6.18 -0.72
C PRO A 18 14.73 -7.03 0.24
N PHE A 19 13.41 -6.93 0.18
CA PHE A 19 12.48 -7.70 0.99
C PHE A 19 11.38 -8.29 0.12
N LEU A 20 10.94 -9.50 0.49
CA LEU A 20 9.81 -10.19 -0.12
C LEU A 20 8.63 -10.15 0.84
N ILE A 21 7.43 -10.28 0.30
CA ILE A 21 6.18 -10.27 1.07
C ILE A 21 5.51 -11.64 0.95
N ASN A 22 5.04 -12.18 2.07
CA ASN A 22 4.23 -13.38 2.07
C ASN A 22 2.72 -13.02 2.00
N ASN A 23 2.23 -12.30 3.01
CA ASN A 23 0.84 -11.93 3.13
C ASN A 23 0.69 -10.43 3.35
N VAL A 24 -0.38 -9.88 2.78
CA VAL A 24 -0.85 -8.51 2.99
C VAL A 24 -2.28 -8.56 3.48
N TYR A 25 -2.54 -7.97 4.63
CA TYR A 25 -3.89 -7.82 5.19
C TYR A 25 -4.26 -6.35 5.15
N LEU A 26 -5.39 -6.05 4.51
CA LEU A 26 -5.90 -4.70 4.36
C LEU A 26 -7.31 -4.59 4.92
N VAL A 27 -7.54 -3.60 5.76
CA VAL A 27 -8.88 -3.23 6.19
C VAL A 27 -9.15 -1.79 5.75
N PHE A 28 -10.13 -1.63 4.88
CA PHE A 28 -10.64 -0.34 4.44
C PHE A 28 -11.88 0.03 5.26
N LYS A 29 -11.81 1.12 6.03
CA LYS A 29 -12.98 1.77 6.61
C LYS A 29 -13.32 2.97 5.76
N LEU A 30 -14.22 2.77 4.81
CA LEU A 30 -14.51 3.77 3.77
C LEU A 30 -15.27 4.96 4.34
N SER A 31 -14.77 6.14 4.03
CA SER A 31 -15.41 7.43 4.28
C SER A 31 -14.97 8.40 3.18
N PRO A 32 -15.86 9.28 2.67
CA PRO A 32 -15.50 10.18 1.57
C PRO A 32 -14.28 11.05 1.86
N THR A 33 -14.12 11.51 3.09
CA THR A 33 -13.09 12.48 3.48
C THR A 33 -12.05 11.94 4.43
N LYS A 34 -12.32 10.79 5.09
CA LYS A 34 -11.47 10.24 6.16
C LYS A 34 -11.46 8.71 6.10
N THR A 35 -11.19 8.16 4.91
CA THR A 35 -11.00 6.72 4.78
C THR A 35 -9.77 6.29 5.56
N ARG A 36 -9.93 5.29 6.44
CA ARG A 36 -8.82 4.64 7.14
C ARG A 36 -8.46 3.36 6.42
N VAL A 37 -7.16 3.20 6.18
CA VAL A 37 -6.59 1.94 5.68
C VAL A 37 -5.65 1.41 6.74
N ILE A 38 -6.00 0.25 7.27
CA ILE A 38 -5.20 -0.48 8.24
C ILE A 38 -4.52 -1.61 7.48
N THR A 39 -3.20 -1.62 7.57
CA THR A 39 -2.35 -2.53 6.80
C THR A 39 -1.49 -3.36 7.73
N LYS A 40 -1.44 -4.67 7.49
CA LYS A 40 -0.46 -5.58 8.07
C LYS A 40 0.24 -6.33 6.95
N ILE A 41 1.57 -6.30 6.91
CA ILE A 41 2.39 -6.94 5.88
C ILE A 41 3.43 -7.84 6.55
N GLU A 42 3.53 -9.07 6.06
CA GLU A 42 4.53 -10.04 6.50
C GLU A 42 5.73 -10.00 5.55
N PHE A 43 6.78 -9.35 5.99
CA PHE A 43 8.05 -9.22 5.27
C PHE A 43 9.04 -10.31 5.65
N ARG A 44 9.86 -10.69 4.69
CA ARG A 44 11.11 -11.45 4.92
C ARG A 44 12.25 -10.86 4.10
N PRO A 45 13.49 -10.87 4.62
CA PRO A 45 14.65 -10.47 3.84
C PRO A 45 14.78 -11.31 2.57
N ASN A 46 15.20 -10.68 1.48
CA ASN A 46 15.53 -11.39 0.25
C ASN A 46 17.03 -11.71 0.24
N GLU A 47 17.36 -12.99 0.34
CA GLU A 47 18.75 -13.46 0.38
C GLU A 47 19.50 -13.21 -0.94
N THR A 48 18.76 -13.13 -2.06
CA THR A 48 19.35 -12.88 -3.38
C THR A 48 19.64 -11.40 -3.64
N SER A 49 19.16 -10.50 -2.79
CA SER A 49 19.39 -9.05 -2.93
C SER A 49 20.62 -8.64 -2.11
N SER A 50 21.53 -7.90 -2.72
CA SER A 50 22.62 -7.21 -2.03
C SER A 50 22.17 -5.93 -1.31
N ASP A 51 21.06 -5.33 -1.75
CA ASP A 51 20.43 -4.19 -1.10
C ASP A 51 19.69 -4.66 0.17
N LYS A 52 19.84 -3.93 1.26
CA LYS A 52 19.16 -4.16 2.53
C LYS A 52 18.32 -2.94 2.96
N THR A 53 18.13 -1.99 2.06
CA THR A 53 17.38 -0.77 2.33
C THR A 53 15.89 -1.09 2.40
N PHE A 54 15.26 -0.82 3.54
CA PHE A 54 13.82 -0.90 3.67
C PHE A 54 13.20 0.45 3.29
N PHE A 55 12.46 0.45 2.20
CA PHE A 55 11.74 1.63 1.70
C PHE A 55 10.33 1.22 1.25
N LEU A 56 9.34 1.99 1.69
CA LEU A 56 7.96 1.85 1.26
C LEU A 56 7.53 3.15 0.57
N PHE A 57 7.07 3.03 -0.66
CA PHE A 57 6.46 4.15 -1.37
C PHE A 57 5.15 4.56 -0.70
N GLY A 58 4.86 5.86 -0.71
CA GLY A 58 3.63 6.40 -0.18
C GLY A 58 3.45 7.85 -0.61
N LEU A 59 2.35 8.14 -1.29
CA LEU A 59 2.06 9.48 -1.83
C LEU A 59 0.74 9.99 -1.27
N ASN A 60 0.75 11.21 -0.74
CA ASN A 60 -0.44 11.88 -0.20
C ASN A 60 -1.13 11.08 0.92
N LEU A 61 -0.36 10.33 1.70
CA LEU A 61 -0.84 9.56 2.83
C LEU A 61 -0.64 10.34 4.14
N LYS A 62 -1.67 10.36 4.98
CA LYS A 62 -1.54 10.84 6.36
C LYS A 62 -1.29 9.63 7.27
N LEU A 63 -0.05 9.44 7.68
CA LEU A 63 0.32 8.38 8.62
C LEU A 63 -0.26 8.68 10.01
N ILE A 64 -0.99 7.73 10.57
CA ILE A 64 -1.55 7.80 11.92
C ILE A 64 -0.65 7.03 12.89
N THR A 65 -0.31 5.79 12.54
CA THR A 65 0.59 4.95 13.33
C THR A 65 1.32 3.97 12.43
N ALA A 66 2.52 3.56 12.87
CA ALA A 66 3.24 2.45 12.28
C ALA A 66 4.04 1.71 13.35
N THR A 67 4.12 0.39 13.20
CA THR A 67 4.87 -0.50 14.09
C THR A 67 5.59 -1.60 13.31
N ILE A 68 6.65 -2.14 13.90
CA ILE A 68 7.27 -3.40 13.49
C ILE A 68 7.18 -4.36 14.67
N ASN A 69 6.60 -5.56 14.44
CA ASN A 69 6.39 -6.56 15.49
C ASN A 69 5.70 -5.97 16.72
N LYS A 70 4.68 -5.09 16.48
CA LYS A 70 3.91 -4.34 17.50
C LYS A 70 4.72 -3.32 18.31
N GLN A 71 5.98 -3.10 17.98
CA GLN A 71 6.82 -2.09 18.64
C GLN A 71 6.82 -0.81 17.82
N LYS A 72 6.71 0.34 18.50
CA LYS A 72 6.87 1.65 17.87
C LYS A 72 8.27 1.79 17.29
N ILE A 73 8.34 2.38 16.12
CA ILE A 73 9.58 2.54 15.37
C ILE A 73 9.86 4.00 15.06
N HIS A 74 11.12 4.31 14.88
CA HIS A 74 11.54 5.60 14.34
C HIS A 74 11.52 5.57 12.82
N LEU A 75 10.77 6.48 12.22
CA LEU A 75 10.57 6.58 10.77
C LEU A 75 11.23 7.84 10.23
N THR A 76 11.72 7.76 9.00
CA THR A 76 12.08 8.92 8.21
C THR A 76 11.11 9.01 7.03
N LEU A 77 10.27 10.05 7.04
CA LEU A 77 9.37 10.36 5.92
C LEU A 77 10.14 11.11 4.84
N THR A 78 9.88 10.77 3.59
CA THR A 78 10.40 11.43 2.40
C THR A 78 9.25 11.91 1.53
N LYS A 79 9.53 12.64 0.45
CA LYS A 79 8.50 13.05 -0.52
C LYS A 79 7.85 11.87 -1.25
N ASP A 80 8.55 10.74 -1.37
CA ASP A 80 8.12 9.58 -2.16
C ASP A 80 7.69 8.39 -1.30
N GLY A 81 7.86 8.48 0.05
CA GLY A 81 7.51 7.37 0.94
C GLY A 81 8.16 7.47 2.31
N LEU A 82 8.53 6.34 2.87
CA LEU A 82 9.20 6.25 4.17
C LEU A 82 10.31 5.18 4.18
N THR A 83 11.23 5.36 5.12
CA THR A 83 12.26 4.38 5.44
C THR A 83 12.42 4.26 6.96
N CYS A 84 12.86 3.10 7.42
CA CYS A 84 13.22 2.85 8.81
C CYS A 84 14.22 1.69 8.90
N LYS A 85 14.79 1.51 10.10
CA LYS A 85 15.57 0.32 10.40
C LYS A 85 14.62 -0.86 10.64
N VAL A 86 14.92 -2.00 10.06
CA VAL A 86 14.15 -3.24 10.20
C VAL A 86 15.04 -4.39 10.66
N PRO A 87 14.47 -5.46 11.27
CA PRO A 87 15.20 -6.68 11.58
C PRO A 87 15.77 -7.35 10.31
N ASN A 88 16.88 -8.07 10.47
CA ASN A 88 17.44 -8.92 9.39
C ASN A 88 16.87 -10.36 9.44
N GLU A 89 15.63 -10.48 9.82
CA GLU A 89 14.82 -11.70 9.92
C GLU A 89 13.38 -11.38 9.53
N PRO A 90 12.48 -12.34 9.34
CA PRO A 90 11.09 -12.09 9.06
C PRO A 90 10.43 -11.19 10.11
N PHE A 91 9.65 -10.20 9.67
CA PHE A 91 8.98 -9.26 10.57
C PHE A 91 7.61 -8.87 10.04
N ILE A 92 6.80 -8.32 10.92
CA ILE A 92 5.46 -7.82 10.62
C ILE A 92 5.51 -6.29 10.67
N TRP A 93 5.17 -5.67 9.55
CA TRP A 93 4.86 -4.25 9.45
C TRP A 93 3.37 -4.04 9.67
N GLU A 94 3.00 -3.11 10.52
CA GLU A 94 1.61 -2.68 10.68
C GLU A 94 1.55 -1.15 10.58
N SER A 95 0.57 -0.65 9.85
CA SER A 95 0.33 0.79 9.75
C SER A 95 -1.16 1.11 9.66
N GLU A 96 -1.52 2.29 10.11
CA GLU A 96 -2.81 2.91 9.88
C GLU A 96 -2.57 4.25 9.23
N ILE A 97 -3.25 4.49 8.10
CA ILE A 97 -3.21 5.74 7.36
C ILE A 97 -4.60 6.30 7.15
N GLU A 98 -4.69 7.59 6.90
CA GLU A 98 -5.91 8.30 6.51
C GLU A 98 -5.71 8.89 5.11
N ILE A 99 -6.69 8.69 4.24
CA ILE A 99 -6.77 9.28 2.91
C ILE A 99 -8.14 9.93 2.69
N CYS A 100 -8.21 10.84 1.70
CA CYS A 100 -9.44 11.56 1.36
C CYS A 100 -9.85 11.25 -0.10
N PRO A 101 -10.63 10.17 -0.34
CA PRO A 101 -11.03 9.78 -1.69
C PRO A 101 -11.81 10.87 -2.45
N LYS A 102 -12.61 11.66 -1.74
CA LYS A 102 -13.40 12.76 -2.33
C LYS A 102 -12.52 13.83 -2.99
N ASN A 103 -11.33 14.08 -2.44
CA ASN A 103 -10.42 15.09 -2.95
C ASN A 103 -9.40 14.51 -3.95
N ASN A 104 -9.41 13.20 -4.18
CA ASN A 104 -8.53 12.58 -5.15
C ASN A 104 -9.10 12.75 -6.57
N THR A 105 -8.57 13.71 -7.32
CA THR A 105 -8.93 14.03 -8.70
C THR A 105 -7.97 13.44 -9.73
N THR A 106 -6.92 12.74 -9.30
CA THR A 106 -5.92 12.15 -10.19
C THR A 106 -6.37 10.83 -10.80
N LEU A 107 -7.48 10.25 -10.29
CA LEU A 107 -8.08 8.99 -10.73
C LEU A 107 -7.12 7.78 -10.63
N ASP A 108 -6.21 7.83 -9.67
CA ASP A 108 -5.33 6.73 -9.29
C ASP A 108 -5.31 6.54 -7.76
N GLY A 109 -5.00 5.34 -7.30
CA GLY A 109 -5.27 4.93 -5.93
C GLY A 109 -6.77 4.79 -5.66
N LEU A 110 -7.23 5.18 -4.47
CA LEU A 110 -8.65 5.18 -4.10
C LEU A 110 -9.27 6.58 -4.31
N TYR A 111 -10.31 6.67 -5.09
CA TYR A 111 -11.02 7.92 -5.41
C TYR A 111 -12.55 7.73 -5.41
N MET A 112 -13.27 8.83 -5.56
CA MET A 112 -14.71 8.79 -5.72
C MET A 112 -15.12 9.29 -7.10
N SER A 113 -16.07 8.57 -7.74
CA SER A 113 -16.70 8.95 -8.97
C SER A 113 -18.22 8.75 -8.84
N ASN A 114 -18.99 9.81 -9.05
CA ASN A 114 -20.46 9.79 -8.97
C ASN A 114 -21.01 9.09 -7.71
N GLY A 115 -20.40 9.35 -6.56
CA GLY A 115 -20.81 8.78 -5.27
C GLY A 115 -20.34 7.36 -5.01
N MET A 116 -19.64 6.72 -5.95
CA MET A 116 -19.02 5.41 -5.80
C MET A 116 -17.55 5.57 -5.41
N TYR A 117 -17.04 4.61 -4.63
CA TYR A 117 -15.61 4.43 -4.44
C TYR A 117 -15.06 3.54 -5.55
N SER A 118 -13.92 3.93 -6.09
CA SER A 118 -13.23 3.18 -7.13
C SER A 118 -11.74 3.19 -6.88
N THR A 119 -11.05 2.15 -7.33
CA THR A 119 -9.59 2.05 -7.27
C THR A 119 -9.02 1.91 -8.66
N GLN A 120 -7.88 2.56 -8.89
CA GLN A 120 -7.03 2.35 -10.05
C GLN A 120 -5.59 2.34 -9.55
N CYS A 121 -4.87 1.24 -9.75
CA CYS A 121 -3.54 1.05 -9.19
C CYS A 121 -2.46 0.76 -10.25
N GLU A 122 -2.80 0.61 -11.50
CA GLU A 122 -1.88 0.28 -12.58
C GLU A 122 -1.54 1.48 -13.46
N PRO A 123 -0.23 1.81 -13.53
CA PRO A 123 0.83 1.42 -12.61
C PRO A 123 1.03 2.45 -11.51
N GLU A 124 1.60 1.98 -10.39
CA GLU A 124 2.07 2.82 -9.28
C GLU A 124 1.00 3.59 -8.49
N GLY A 125 -0.28 3.18 -8.57
CA GLY A 125 -1.39 3.79 -7.81
C GLY A 125 -1.54 3.24 -6.39
N PHE A 126 -1.02 2.04 -6.08
CA PHE A 126 -1.19 1.42 -4.77
C PHE A 126 -0.49 2.22 -3.65
N ARG A 127 0.60 2.91 -3.95
CA ARG A 127 1.29 3.85 -3.05
C ARG A 127 0.44 5.05 -2.59
N LYS A 128 -0.71 5.30 -3.23
CA LYS A 128 -1.71 6.31 -2.82
C LYS A 128 -2.81 5.74 -1.92
N ILE A 129 -2.76 4.43 -1.65
CA ILE A 129 -3.68 3.73 -0.75
C ILE A 129 -3.02 3.42 0.58
N THR A 130 -1.81 2.88 0.55
CA THR A 130 -1.01 2.55 1.73
C THR A 130 0.48 2.56 1.42
N TYR A 131 1.31 2.59 2.46
CA TYR A 131 2.75 2.40 2.29
C TYR A 131 3.07 0.98 1.84
N TYR A 132 3.72 0.85 0.68
CA TYR A 132 3.98 -0.44 0.03
C TYR A 132 5.27 -0.37 -0.83
N PRO A 133 6.00 -1.46 -1.07
CA PRO A 133 7.12 -1.47 -2.01
C PRO A 133 6.74 -1.11 -3.45
N ASP A 134 5.47 -1.28 -3.84
CA ASP A 134 4.82 -0.85 -5.09
C ASP A 134 5.65 -1.11 -6.36
N ARG A 135 6.14 -2.34 -6.47
CA ARG A 135 6.92 -2.86 -7.60
C ARG A 135 6.19 -4.04 -8.22
N PRO A 136 6.20 -4.20 -9.56
CA PRO A 136 5.49 -5.28 -10.24
C PRO A 136 6.09 -6.68 -9.99
N ASP A 137 7.33 -6.76 -9.53
CA ASP A 137 8.04 -8.00 -9.22
C ASP A 137 7.85 -8.48 -7.77
N ILE A 138 7.05 -7.76 -6.96
CA ILE A 138 6.68 -8.17 -5.60
C ILE A 138 5.31 -8.81 -5.61
N MET A 139 5.29 -10.14 -5.50
CA MET A 139 4.07 -10.95 -5.43
C MET A 139 3.72 -11.22 -3.96
N ALA A 140 2.43 -11.18 -3.63
CA ALA A 140 1.94 -11.46 -2.29
C ALA A 140 0.52 -12.04 -2.31
N ILE A 141 0.13 -12.71 -1.23
CA ILE A 141 -1.27 -13.12 -1.01
C ILE A 141 -1.98 -11.97 -0.28
N PHE A 142 -3.07 -11.49 -0.87
CA PHE A 142 -3.86 -10.40 -0.31
C PHE A 142 -5.11 -10.90 0.38
N HIS A 143 -5.36 -10.39 1.58
CA HIS A 143 -6.59 -10.53 2.36
C HIS A 143 -7.17 -9.12 2.53
N VAL A 144 -8.35 -8.89 1.96
CA VAL A 144 -8.95 -7.55 1.91
C VAL A 144 -10.30 -7.56 2.60
N ARG A 145 -10.47 -6.67 3.56
CA ARG A 145 -11.75 -6.37 4.20
C ARG A 145 -12.15 -4.94 3.87
N ILE A 146 -13.37 -4.76 3.40
CA ILE A 146 -13.97 -3.46 3.10
C ILE A 146 -15.16 -3.25 4.03
N GLU A 147 -15.15 -2.16 4.78
CA GLU A 147 -16.23 -1.71 5.66
C GLU A 147 -16.83 -0.41 5.11
N SER A 148 -18.16 -0.39 4.88
CA SER A 148 -18.85 0.77 4.31
C SER A 148 -20.35 0.69 4.53
N ASP A 149 -21.03 1.84 4.41
CA ASP A 149 -22.48 1.97 4.33
C ASP A 149 -23.04 1.73 2.91
N LYS A 150 -22.18 1.49 1.93
CA LYS A 150 -22.60 1.25 0.54
C LYS A 150 -23.30 -0.11 0.41
N PRO A 151 -24.36 -0.21 -0.39
CA PRO A 151 -25.15 -1.44 -0.52
C PRO A 151 -24.41 -2.58 -1.25
N VAL A 152 -23.41 -2.22 -2.07
CA VAL A 152 -22.61 -3.19 -2.82
C VAL A 152 -21.14 -2.90 -2.59
N LEU A 153 -20.39 -3.90 -2.13
CA LEU A 153 -18.95 -3.86 -1.91
C LEU A 153 -18.30 -4.97 -2.74
N LEU A 154 -17.31 -4.59 -3.54
CA LEU A 154 -16.59 -5.51 -4.42
C LEU A 154 -15.09 -5.33 -4.23
N SER A 155 -14.35 -6.42 -4.35
CA SER A 155 -12.89 -6.45 -4.35
C SER A 155 -12.38 -7.46 -5.38
N ASN A 156 -11.07 -7.45 -5.63
CA ASN A 156 -10.41 -8.52 -6.37
C ASN A 156 -10.37 -9.78 -5.51
N GLY A 157 -10.38 -10.93 -6.12
CA GLY A 157 -10.32 -12.20 -5.42
C GLY A 157 -11.69 -12.76 -5.05
N ASN A 158 -11.67 -13.90 -4.38
CA ASN A 158 -12.87 -14.63 -4.02
C ASN A 158 -13.46 -14.13 -2.70
N LEU A 159 -14.79 -14.01 -2.65
CA LEU A 159 -15.49 -13.66 -1.41
C LEU A 159 -15.32 -14.78 -0.37
N VAL A 160 -14.76 -14.45 0.77
CA VAL A 160 -14.59 -15.37 1.91
C VAL A 160 -15.80 -15.26 2.85
N ARG A 161 -16.21 -14.04 3.18
CA ARG A 161 -17.37 -13.78 4.03
C ARG A 161 -17.91 -12.37 3.82
N SER A 162 -19.17 -12.20 4.15
CA SER A 162 -19.82 -10.89 4.15
C SER A 162 -20.75 -10.77 5.35
N GLY A 163 -21.13 -9.54 5.68
CA GLY A 163 -22.07 -9.22 6.74
C GLY A 163 -22.63 -7.82 6.59
N ASN A 164 -23.31 -7.33 7.60
CA ASN A 164 -23.87 -5.99 7.58
C ASN A 164 -22.71 -4.96 7.53
N GLY A 165 -22.62 -4.24 6.43
CA GLY A 165 -21.61 -3.18 6.23
C GLY A 165 -20.19 -3.66 5.94
N PHE A 166 -19.94 -4.92 5.59
CA PHE A 166 -18.62 -5.38 5.20
C PHE A 166 -18.60 -6.55 4.20
N VAL A 167 -17.50 -6.67 3.49
CA VAL A 167 -17.06 -7.86 2.72
C VAL A 167 -15.58 -8.16 3.04
N GLU A 168 -15.22 -9.45 2.89
CA GLU A 168 -13.85 -9.93 3.05
C GLU A 168 -13.54 -11.00 2.03
#